data_ec4fa509680a02c887d9887b0dcb0a2c
#
_entry.id   ec4fa509680a02c887d9887b0dcb0a2c
#
_cell.length_a   1.000
_cell.length_b   1.000
_cell.length_c   1.000
_cell.angle_alpha   90.00
_cell.angle_beta   90.00
_cell.angle_gamma   90.00
#
_symmetry.space_group_name_H-M   'P 1'
#
loop_
_entity.id
_entity.type
_entity.pdbx_description
1 polymer ?
#
loop_
_entity_poly.entity_id
_entity_poly.type
_entity_poly.pdbx_seq_one_letter_code
_entity_poly.pdbx_strand_id
1 'polypeptide(L)'
;MKIASSLTIACWIVTAAAAWAQDAQSVVDRISNHSAVRNAQQFVDSDHDRVIREIIAINEVAAPPFKESERAKLFAQMLRETGLQGVEIDPEGNVLGLRKGTGSGPLVAIAAHLDTVFPEGTDVRVKREGNRLLGPGVGDNSRSLAVLLSIIRALDEAKVQTTGDILFIGDVGEEGPGDLRGMRYLFQKGRYKDRIRMFVSVDGAGSGSDIVNGALGSRRYHVVFRGPGGHSYGAFGLVNPTYAMAKAIDRLSKISVPSTPRTTYNVGVVGGGTSVNSIPNEVWMDVDLRSESPQQLHKLAEEFIKQMNSAADDENRARSTNQGKISVEAKVIGERPSGITAVDSPIVKLAAAAVNKFGFSPTYSVGSTDSNLPISLGVPAITVDSGGSGGRAHALDEWINVEKTNSVRGINLVMTTLLALSGVQ
;
A
#
# COMPACT_ATOMS: atom_id res chain seq x y z
N MET A 1 -45.03 22.73 21.04
CA MET A 1 -44.94 22.98 19.58
C MET A 1 -43.45 23.10 19.22
N LYS A 2 -42.74 21.99 19.01
CA LYS A 2 -41.34 21.91 18.49
C LYS A 2 -41.01 20.44 18.19
N ILE A 3 -41.68 19.82 17.22
CA ILE A 3 -41.26 18.56 16.62
C ILE A 3 -41.67 18.65 15.11
N ALA A 4 -40.85 19.35 14.33
CA ALA A 4 -41.05 19.38 12.86
C ALA A 4 -39.76 19.68 12.05
N SER A 5 -38.57 19.78 12.67
CA SER A 5 -37.36 20.18 11.92
C SER A 5 -36.34 19.07 11.67
N SER A 6 -36.53 17.84 12.21
CA SER A 6 -35.53 16.78 12.11
C SER A 6 -35.75 15.80 10.94
N LEU A 7 -36.93 15.76 10.33
CA LEU A 7 -37.21 14.84 9.21
C LEU A 7 -36.78 15.38 7.83
N THR A 8 -36.69 16.72 7.68
CA THR A 8 -36.41 17.32 6.37
C THR A 8 -34.93 17.24 5.99
N ILE A 9 -34.01 17.25 6.96
CA ILE A 9 -32.56 17.21 6.70
C ILE A 9 -32.10 15.80 6.28
N ALA A 10 -32.64 14.75 6.87
CA ALA A 10 -32.32 13.38 6.50
C ALA A 10 -32.77 13.02 5.07
N CYS A 11 -33.91 13.57 4.61
CA CYS A 11 -34.43 13.32 3.26
C CYS A 11 -33.57 13.99 2.17
N TRP A 12 -32.99 15.16 2.44
CA TRP A 12 -32.13 15.87 1.48
C TRP A 12 -30.75 15.22 1.33
N ILE A 13 -30.19 14.65 2.39
CA ILE A 13 -28.90 13.96 2.34
C ILE A 13 -29.01 12.66 1.55
N VAL A 14 -30.10 11.90 1.73
CA VAL A 14 -30.35 10.65 1.00
C VAL A 14 -30.60 10.90 -0.50
N THR A 15 -31.32 11.96 -0.83
CA THR A 15 -31.59 12.32 -2.24
C THR A 15 -30.35 12.84 -2.96
N ALA A 16 -29.50 13.63 -2.30
CA ALA A 16 -28.25 14.09 -2.88
C ALA A 16 -27.26 12.92 -3.13
N ALA A 17 -27.06 12.03 -2.16
CA ALA A 17 -26.19 10.86 -2.32
C ALA A 17 -26.66 9.93 -3.45
N ALA A 18 -27.96 9.69 -3.59
CA ALA A 18 -28.54 8.90 -4.67
C ALA A 18 -28.38 9.56 -6.06
N ALA A 19 -28.52 10.89 -6.14
CA ALA A 19 -28.32 11.63 -7.38
C ALA A 19 -26.87 11.57 -7.86
N TRP A 20 -25.89 11.70 -6.95
CA TRP A 20 -24.46 11.58 -7.27
C TRP A 20 -24.03 10.15 -7.65
N ALA A 21 -24.64 9.12 -7.04
CA ALA A 21 -24.39 7.74 -7.42
C ALA A 21 -24.97 7.41 -8.82
N GLN A 22 -26.12 7.96 -9.13
CA GLN A 22 -26.75 7.83 -10.45
C GLN A 22 -25.95 8.57 -11.53
N ASP A 23 -25.31 9.70 -11.19
CA ASP A 23 -24.41 10.42 -12.07
C ASP A 23 -23.12 9.61 -12.35
N ALA A 24 -22.48 9.03 -11.33
CA ALA A 24 -21.29 8.20 -11.50
C ALA A 24 -21.54 6.97 -12.40
N GLN A 25 -22.68 6.29 -12.23
CA GLN A 25 -23.05 5.16 -13.10
C GLN A 25 -23.26 5.62 -14.55
N SER A 26 -23.93 6.76 -14.76
CA SER A 26 -24.14 7.30 -16.09
C SER A 26 -22.85 7.71 -16.79
N VAL A 27 -21.87 8.22 -16.03
CA VAL A 27 -20.52 8.52 -16.54
C VAL A 27 -19.83 7.25 -17.00
N VAL A 28 -19.80 6.21 -16.17
CA VAL A 28 -19.15 4.93 -16.50
C VAL A 28 -19.85 4.25 -17.68
N ASP A 29 -21.18 4.29 -17.74
CA ASP A 29 -21.94 3.70 -18.87
C ASP A 29 -21.64 4.44 -20.19
N ARG A 30 -21.59 5.76 -20.17
CA ARG A 30 -21.20 6.56 -21.34
C ARG A 30 -19.80 6.23 -21.82
N ILE A 31 -18.83 6.14 -20.91
CA ILE A 31 -17.44 5.81 -21.22
C ILE A 31 -17.36 4.38 -21.80
N SER A 32 -17.99 3.41 -21.16
CA SER A 32 -17.99 2.02 -21.62
C SER A 32 -18.68 1.84 -22.99
N ASN A 33 -19.61 2.72 -23.34
CA ASN A 33 -20.30 2.72 -24.63
C ASN A 33 -19.57 3.52 -25.71
N HIS A 34 -18.50 4.24 -25.37
CA HIS A 34 -17.68 4.95 -26.34
C HIS A 34 -16.97 3.97 -27.26
N SER A 35 -17.01 4.19 -28.59
CA SER A 35 -16.47 3.23 -29.58
C SER A 35 -14.98 2.93 -29.38
N ALA A 36 -14.16 3.95 -29.15
CA ALA A 36 -12.73 3.78 -28.90
C ALA A 36 -12.46 2.98 -27.60
N VAL A 37 -13.28 3.17 -26.54
CA VAL A 37 -13.13 2.41 -25.28
C VAL A 37 -13.51 0.95 -25.50
N ARG A 38 -14.56 0.64 -26.25
CA ARG A 38 -14.88 -0.75 -26.62
C ARG A 38 -13.74 -1.41 -27.43
N ASN A 39 -13.15 -0.68 -28.36
CA ASN A 39 -11.99 -1.18 -29.11
C ASN A 39 -10.79 -1.45 -28.18
N ALA A 40 -10.53 -0.55 -27.21
CA ALA A 40 -9.49 -0.76 -26.19
C ALA A 40 -9.76 -2.01 -25.35
N GLN A 41 -11.01 -2.25 -24.95
CA GLN A 41 -11.40 -3.44 -24.19
C GLN A 41 -11.22 -4.74 -25.02
N GLN A 42 -11.51 -4.69 -26.34
CA GLN A 42 -11.24 -5.82 -27.23
C GLN A 42 -9.74 -6.04 -27.44
N PHE A 43 -8.95 -4.97 -27.50
CA PHE A 43 -7.50 -5.09 -27.58
C PHE A 43 -6.92 -5.81 -26.36
N VAL A 44 -7.37 -5.49 -25.15
CA VAL A 44 -6.94 -6.18 -23.90
C VAL A 44 -7.15 -7.70 -24.03
N ASP A 45 -8.24 -8.15 -24.63
CA ASP A 45 -8.48 -9.58 -24.87
C ASP A 45 -7.41 -10.20 -25.78
N SER A 46 -7.04 -9.50 -26.86
CA SER A 46 -6.00 -9.98 -27.79
C SER A 46 -4.57 -9.88 -27.22
N ASP A 47 -4.33 -8.93 -26.30
CA ASP A 47 -3.04 -8.67 -25.66
C ASP A 47 -2.73 -9.64 -24.47
N HIS A 48 -3.69 -10.44 -24.05
CA HIS A 48 -3.62 -11.25 -22.84
C HIS A 48 -2.38 -12.16 -22.76
N ASP A 49 -1.99 -12.83 -23.82
CA ASP A 49 -0.80 -13.65 -23.83
C ASP A 49 0.49 -12.84 -23.66
N ARG A 50 0.50 -11.60 -24.13
CA ARG A 50 1.60 -10.67 -23.90
C ARG A 50 1.67 -10.26 -22.43
N VAL A 51 0.53 -9.96 -21.82
CA VAL A 51 0.46 -9.66 -20.38
C VAL A 51 1.07 -10.79 -19.54
N ILE A 52 0.76 -12.06 -19.85
CA ILE A 52 1.36 -13.21 -19.17
C ILE A 52 2.88 -13.22 -19.31
N ARG A 53 3.41 -13.01 -20.51
CA ARG A 53 4.87 -12.94 -20.73
C ARG A 53 5.52 -11.79 -19.97
N GLU A 54 4.86 -10.65 -19.89
CA GLU A 54 5.36 -9.46 -19.16
C GLU A 54 5.35 -9.69 -17.66
N ILE A 55 4.29 -10.31 -17.09
CA ILE A 55 4.28 -10.72 -15.68
C ILE A 55 5.51 -11.58 -15.36
N ILE A 56 5.79 -12.59 -16.17
CA ILE A 56 6.94 -13.48 -15.98
C ILE A 56 8.25 -12.71 -16.08
N ALA A 57 8.41 -11.89 -17.14
CA ALA A 57 9.64 -11.14 -17.37
C ALA A 57 9.93 -10.13 -16.26
N ILE A 58 8.91 -9.45 -15.74
CA ILE A 58 9.06 -8.50 -14.63
C ILE A 58 9.39 -9.25 -13.34
N ASN A 59 8.67 -10.33 -13.05
CA ASN A 59 8.86 -11.09 -11.82
C ASN A 59 10.26 -11.66 -11.68
N GLU A 60 10.82 -12.21 -12.78
CA GLU A 60 12.13 -12.87 -12.80
C GLU A 60 13.30 -11.89 -12.66
N VAL A 61 13.06 -10.58 -12.65
CA VAL A 61 14.04 -9.57 -12.21
C VAL A 61 13.81 -9.28 -10.74
N ALA A 62 14.64 -9.84 -9.87
CA ALA A 62 14.52 -9.65 -8.42
C ALA A 62 14.57 -8.16 -8.03
N ALA A 63 13.68 -7.76 -7.13
CA ALA A 63 13.60 -6.39 -6.61
C ALA A 63 13.38 -6.40 -5.08
N PRO A 64 14.35 -6.86 -4.29
CA PRO A 64 14.26 -6.76 -2.84
C PRO A 64 14.27 -5.28 -2.41
N PRO A 65 13.81 -4.96 -1.20
CA PRO A 65 13.79 -3.58 -0.71
C PRO A 65 15.15 -2.89 -0.87
N PHE A 66 15.15 -1.66 -1.39
CA PHE A 66 16.32 -0.83 -1.72
C PHE A 66 17.20 -1.35 -2.89
N LYS A 67 16.79 -2.40 -3.60
CA LYS A 67 17.52 -2.98 -4.73
C LYS A 67 16.64 -3.13 -5.97
N GLU A 68 15.70 -2.22 -6.17
CA GLU A 68 14.72 -2.25 -7.25
C GLU A 68 15.28 -1.78 -8.61
N SER A 69 16.51 -1.27 -8.65
CA SER A 69 17.05 -0.55 -9.81
C SER A 69 17.01 -1.34 -11.13
N GLU A 70 17.26 -2.65 -11.11
CA GLU A 70 17.24 -3.46 -12.32
C GLU A 70 15.82 -3.68 -12.84
N ARG A 71 14.85 -3.93 -11.95
CA ARG A 71 13.43 -4.00 -12.31
C ARG A 71 12.90 -2.65 -12.79
N ALA A 72 13.33 -1.55 -12.16
CA ALA A 72 12.99 -0.19 -12.60
C ALA A 72 13.51 0.10 -14.02
N LYS A 73 14.74 -0.30 -14.36
CA LYS A 73 15.30 -0.15 -15.72
C LYS A 73 14.50 -0.97 -16.75
N LEU A 74 14.17 -2.23 -16.42
CA LEU A 74 13.34 -3.08 -17.27
C LEU A 74 11.96 -2.45 -17.48
N PHE A 75 11.29 -2.03 -16.41
CA PHE A 75 9.96 -1.44 -16.51
C PHE A 75 9.97 -0.12 -17.29
N ALA A 76 11.00 0.72 -17.10
CA ALA A 76 11.19 1.94 -17.90
C ALA A 76 11.41 1.64 -19.39
N GLN A 77 12.12 0.57 -19.73
CA GLN A 77 12.26 0.12 -21.11
C GLN A 77 10.89 -0.33 -21.65
N MET A 78 10.17 -1.17 -20.92
CA MET A 78 8.83 -1.65 -21.32
C MET A 78 7.84 -0.49 -21.54
N LEU A 79 7.87 0.53 -20.68
CA LEU A 79 7.06 1.75 -20.87
C LEU A 79 7.42 2.50 -22.17
N ARG A 80 8.70 2.61 -22.52
CA ARG A 80 9.13 3.21 -23.80
C ARG A 80 8.65 2.41 -24.99
N GLU A 81 8.68 1.08 -24.89
CA GLU A 81 8.21 0.17 -25.94
C GLU A 81 6.69 0.24 -26.19
N THR A 82 5.90 0.77 -25.23
CA THR A 82 4.49 1.10 -25.49
C THR A 82 4.29 2.37 -26.31
N GLY A 83 5.36 3.12 -26.63
CA GLY A 83 5.29 4.40 -27.32
C GLY A 83 5.15 5.61 -26.38
N LEU A 84 5.09 5.41 -25.08
CA LEU A 84 4.95 6.48 -24.10
C LEU A 84 6.19 7.39 -24.10
N GLN A 85 5.97 8.69 -24.27
CA GLN A 85 7.07 9.67 -24.36
C GLN A 85 7.48 10.18 -22.98
N GLY A 86 8.77 10.61 -22.86
CA GLY A 86 9.28 11.23 -21.64
C GLY A 86 9.35 10.29 -20.44
N VAL A 87 9.51 8.98 -20.69
CA VAL A 87 9.71 7.98 -19.62
C VAL A 87 11.05 8.24 -18.92
N GLU A 88 11.00 8.44 -17.62
CA GLU A 88 12.15 8.71 -16.75
C GLU A 88 12.16 7.83 -15.51
N ILE A 89 13.34 7.69 -14.92
CA ILE A 89 13.50 7.17 -13.55
C ILE A 89 13.87 8.39 -12.70
N ASP A 90 13.08 8.65 -11.66
CA ASP A 90 13.33 9.78 -10.78
C ASP A 90 14.50 9.51 -9.81
N PRO A 91 14.98 10.53 -9.05
CA PRO A 91 16.11 10.34 -8.12
C PRO A 91 15.87 9.33 -7.01
N GLU A 92 14.61 8.98 -6.68
CA GLU A 92 14.31 7.95 -5.68
C GLU A 92 14.29 6.55 -6.29
N GLY A 93 14.06 6.45 -7.61
CA GLY A 93 13.99 5.21 -8.36
C GLY A 93 12.62 4.90 -8.94
N ASN A 94 11.61 5.76 -8.75
CA ASN A 94 10.30 5.59 -9.39
C ASN A 94 10.44 5.74 -10.91
N VAL A 95 9.76 4.89 -11.64
CA VAL A 95 9.63 4.97 -13.10
C VAL A 95 8.36 5.75 -13.41
N LEU A 96 8.48 6.83 -14.16
CA LEU A 96 7.37 7.73 -14.48
C LEU A 96 7.18 7.81 -15.99
N GLY A 97 5.94 7.70 -16.44
CA GLY A 97 5.57 7.89 -17.86
C GLY A 97 4.27 8.67 -17.97
N LEU A 98 4.30 9.81 -18.66
CA LEU A 98 3.16 10.70 -18.82
C LEU A 98 2.45 10.50 -20.15
N ARG A 99 1.19 10.07 -20.11
CA ARG A 99 0.28 10.10 -21.26
C ARG A 99 -0.52 11.39 -21.26
N LYS A 100 -0.33 12.18 -22.30
CA LYS A 100 -1.03 13.46 -22.45
C LYS A 100 -2.48 13.26 -22.86
N GLY A 101 -3.36 13.98 -22.15
CA GLY A 101 -4.73 14.21 -22.56
C GLY A 101 -4.86 15.51 -23.38
N THR A 102 -6.09 15.97 -23.58
CA THR A 102 -6.37 17.25 -24.28
C THR A 102 -6.09 18.47 -23.41
N GLY A 103 -5.81 18.28 -22.11
CA GLY A 103 -5.43 19.32 -21.15
C GLY A 103 -6.60 20.01 -20.44
N SER A 104 -7.85 19.58 -20.68
CA SER A 104 -9.04 20.16 -20.02
C SER A 104 -9.47 19.42 -18.74
N GLY A 105 -8.83 18.30 -18.43
CA GLY A 105 -9.13 17.45 -17.25
C GLY A 105 -8.01 17.42 -16.21
N PRO A 106 -8.21 16.67 -15.13
CA PRO A 106 -7.23 16.52 -14.06
C PRO A 106 -6.04 15.66 -14.50
N LEU A 107 -4.89 15.80 -13.78
CA LEU A 107 -3.84 14.79 -13.80
C LEU A 107 -4.22 13.69 -12.83
N VAL A 108 -4.45 12.49 -13.36
CA VAL A 108 -4.67 11.27 -12.60
C VAL A 108 -3.37 10.44 -12.60
N ALA A 109 -2.90 10.04 -11.43
CA ALA A 109 -1.78 9.12 -11.31
C ALA A 109 -2.28 7.69 -11.04
N ILE A 110 -1.66 6.71 -11.70
CA ILE A 110 -1.88 5.29 -11.47
C ILE A 110 -0.54 4.61 -11.26
N ALA A 111 -0.42 3.83 -10.17
CA ALA A 111 0.83 3.24 -9.73
C ALA A 111 0.71 1.74 -9.47
N ALA A 112 1.83 1.05 -9.61
CA ALA A 112 2.07 -0.30 -9.10
C ALA A 112 3.53 -0.37 -8.64
N HIS A 113 3.78 -0.95 -7.45
CA HIS A 113 5.14 -0.95 -6.90
C HIS A 113 6.05 -1.99 -7.56
N LEU A 114 7.34 -1.66 -7.58
CA LEU A 114 8.41 -2.46 -8.19
C LEU A 114 9.01 -3.47 -7.21
N ASP A 115 9.07 -3.12 -5.93
CA ASP A 115 9.70 -3.94 -4.91
C ASP A 115 8.86 -5.15 -4.49
N THR A 116 9.46 -6.03 -3.74
CA THR A 116 8.82 -7.19 -3.09
C THR A 116 9.34 -7.32 -1.66
N VAL A 117 8.62 -8.06 -0.81
CA VAL A 117 9.09 -8.39 0.56
C VAL A 117 10.27 -9.34 0.59
N PHE A 118 10.61 -9.97 -0.53
CA PHE A 118 11.57 -11.07 -0.55
C PHE A 118 13.01 -10.58 -0.50
N PRO A 119 13.86 -11.17 0.36
CA PRO A 119 15.27 -10.77 0.46
C PRO A 119 16.07 -11.16 -0.79
N GLU A 120 17.23 -10.52 -0.95
CA GLU A 120 18.20 -10.86 -1.99
C GLU A 120 18.57 -12.35 -1.96
N GLY A 121 18.68 -12.97 -3.13
CA GLY A 121 18.96 -14.40 -3.30
C GLY A 121 17.73 -15.29 -3.28
N THR A 122 16.53 -14.75 -3.07
CA THR A 122 15.29 -15.51 -3.26
C THR A 122 15.13 -15.92 -4.72
N ASP A 123 14.78 -17.19 -4.98
CA ASP A 123 14.45 -17.65 -6.33
C ASP A 123 13.08 -17.12 -6.76
N VAL A 124 13.10 -16.14 -7.65
CA VAL A 124 11.90 -15.45 -8.17
C VAL A 124 11.43 -15.96 -9.53
N ARG A 125 12.00 -17.08 -9.99
CA ARG A 125 11.57 -17.70 -11.27
C ARG A 125 10.12 -18.15 -11.20
N VAL A 126 9.39 -17.91 -12.30
CA VAL A 126 7.97 -18.22 -12.37
C VAL A 126 7.77 -19.63 -12.94
N LYS A 127 7.06 -20.44 -12.19
CA LYS A 127 6.58 -21.75 -12.66
C LYS A 127 5.14 -21.63 -13.16
N ARG A 128 4.88 -22.12 -14.38
CA ARG A 128 3.52 -22.16 -14.93
C ARG A 128 2.90 -23.55 -14.78
N GLU A 129 1.72 -23.61 -14.18
CA GLU A 129 0.90 -24.81 -14.03
C GLU A 129 -0.51 -24.56 -14.59
N GLY A 130 -0.70 -24.86 -15.87
CA GLY A 130 -1.96 -24.54 -16.56
C GLY A 130 -2.23 -23.04 -16.59
N ASN A 131 -3.31 -22.61 -15.93
CA ASN A 131 -3.67 -21.21 -15.78
C ASN A 131 -3.07 -20.55 -14.53
N ARG A 132 -2.21 -21.24 -13.77
CA ARG A 132 -1.52 -20.66 -12.63
C ARG A 132 -0.09 -20.31 -12.97
N LEU A 133 0.32 -19.14 -12.50
CA LEU A 133 1.72 -18.74 -12.37
C LEU A 133 2.06 -18.77 -10.89
N LEU A 134 3.16 -19.44 -10.54
CA LEU A 134 3.66 -19.56 -9.17
C LEU A 134 5.05 -18.93 -9.12
N GLY A 135 5.27 -18.09 -8.13
CA GLY A 135 6.57 -17.45 -7.88
C GLY A 135 6.42 -16.30 -6.90
N PRO A 136 7.43 -16.06 -6.04
CA PRO A 136 7.43 -14.96 -5.08
C PRO A 136 7.29 -13.61 -5.79
N GLY A 137 6.27 -12.80 -5.44
CA GLY A 137 6.03 -11.48 -6.03
C GLY A 137 5.25 -11.48 -7.35
N VAL A 138 4.74 -12.65 -7.78
CA VAL A 138 4.03 -12.77 -9.08
C VAL A 138 2.69 -12.04 -9.10
N GLY A 139 2.00 -11.97 -7.95
CA GLY A 139 0.76 -11.24 -7.75
C GLY A 139 1.01 -9.87 -7.14
N ASP A 140 1.97 -9.83 -6.23
CA ASP A 140 2.36 -8.68 -5.43
C ASP A 140 3.82 -8.28 -5.73
N ASN A 141 4.13 -7.43 -6.78
CA ASN A 141 3.13 -6.71 -7.56
C ASN A 141 3.42 -6.78 -9.08
N SER A 142 4.13 -7.86 -9.56
CA SER A 142 4.53 -7.99 -10.97
C SER A 142 3.33 -8.01 -11.93
N ARG A 143 2.20 -8.60 -11.51
CA ARG A 143 0.96 -8.60 -12.29
C ARG A 143 0.46 -7.18 -12.54
N SER A 144 0.40 -6.35 -11.51
CA SER A 144 -0.13 -4.99 -11.62
C SER A 144 0.71 -4.12 -12.56
N LEU A 145 2.05 -4.28 -12.52
CA LEU A 145 2.94 -3.60 -13.47
C LEU A 145 2.63 -3.98 -14.94
N ALA A 146 2.41 -5.26 -15.22
CA ALA A 146 2.02 -5.73 -16.56
C ALA A 146 0.61 -5.23 -16.96
N VAL A 147 -0.31 -5.10 -16.01
CA VAL A 147 -1.65 -4.50 -16.24
C VAL A 147 -1.51 -3.04 -16.67
N LEU A 148 -0.64 -2.23 -16.05
CA LEU A 148 -0.39 -0.86 -16.48
C LEU A 148 0.10 -0.81 -17.93
N LEU A 149 1.03 -1.69 -18.33
CA LEU A 149 1.53 -1.76 -19.71
C LEU A 149 0.42 -2.10 -20.71
N SER A 150 -0.43 -3.07 -20.38
CA SER A 150 -1.56 -3.48 -21.24
C SER A 150 -2.58 -2.34 -21.42
N ILE A 151 -2.89 -1.61 -20.34
CA ILE A 151 -3.78 -0.45 -20.40
C ILE A 151 -3.21 0.62 -21.34
N ILE A 152 -1.92 0.97 -21.25
CA ILE A 152 -1.30 1.97 -22.12
C ILE A 152 -1.45 1.55 -23.59
N ARG A 153 -1.09 0.31 -23.92
CA ARG A 153 -1.21 -0.22 -25.28
C ARG A 153 -2.64 -0.19 -25.80
N ALA A 154 -3.58 -0.60 -24.96
CA ALA A 154 -5.01 -0.60 -25.32
C ALA A 154 -5.54 0.80 -25.65
N LEU A 155 -5.15 1.79 -24.84
CA LEU A 155 -5.53 3.18 -25.05
C LEU A 155 -4.92 3.77 -26.32
N ASP A 156 -3.68 3.41 -26.65
CA ASP A 156 -2.96 3.94 -27.83
C ASP A 156 -3.44 3.26 -29.13
N GLU A 157 -3.60 1.94 -29.13
CA GLU A 157 -4.10 1.18 -30.28
C GLU A 157 -5.53 1.62 -30.66
N ALA A 158 -6.38 1.78 -29.66
CA ALA A 158 -7.76 2.23 -29.86
C ALA A 158 -7.89 3.76 -30.04
N LYS A 159 -6.78 4.51 -29.96
CA LYS A 159 -6.73 5.97 -30.07
C LYS A 159 -7.67 6.68 -29.10
N VAL A 160 -7.81 6.16 -27.88
CA VAL A 160 -8.64 6.76 -26.85
C VAL A 160 -8.04 8.12 -26.47
N GLN A 161 -8.83 9.20 -26.64
CA GLN A 161 -8.44 10.53 -26.18
C GLN A 161 -9.02 10.79 -24.81
N THR A 162 -8.14 11.10 -23.82
CA THR A 162 -8.56 11.50 -22.47
C THR A 162 -8.58 13.01 -22.34
N THR A 163 -9.47 13.55 -21.51
CA THR A 163 -9.47 14.99 -21.22
C THR A 163 -8.37 15.36 -20.25
N GLY A 164 -8.12 14.55 -19.25
CA GLY A 164 -7.02 14.68 -18.30
C GLY A 164 -5.75 13.95 -18.74
N ASP A 165 -4.62 14.41 -18.21
CA ASP A 165 -3.34 13.70 -18.31
C ASP A 165 -3.39 12.45 -17.42
N ILE A 166 -2.68 11.37 -17.80
CA ILE A 166 -2.50 10.17 -16.97
C ILE A 166 -1.00 9.97 -16.72
N LEU A 167 -0.60 9.88 -15.46
CA LEU A 167 0.75 9.55 -15.03
C LEU A 167 0.82 8.08 -14.62
N PHE A 168 1.49 7.25 -15.41
CA PHE A 168 1.78 5.85 -15.11
C PHE A 168 3.07 5.75 -14.31
N ILE A 169 3.04 4.96 -13.23
CA ILE A 169 4.13 4.91 -12.25
C ILE A 169 4.46 3.45 -11.93
N GLY A 170 5.76 3.11 -11.98
CA GLY A 170 6.30 1.97 -11.26
C GLY A 170 7.08 2.51 -10.08
N ASP A 171 6.58 2.40 -8.89
CA ASP A 171 7.21 3.04 -7.72
C ASP A 171 8.06 2.07 -6.90
N VAL A 172 8.83 2.61 -5.98
CA VAL A 172 9.79 1.88 -5.16
C VAL A 172 9.50 2.04 -3.67
N GLY A 173 9.76 0.97 -2.92
CA GLY A 173 9.70 1.00 -1.46
C GLY A 173 8.29 1.05 -0.91
N GLU A 174 7.32 0.39 -1.57
CA GLU A 174 6.03 0.13 -0.96
C GLU A 174 6.19 -0.82 0.21
N GLU A 175 6.99 -1.85 0.08
CA GLU A 175 7.09 -2.94 1.02
C GLU A 175 7.95 -2.65 2.25
N GLY A 176 7.49 -3.15 3.39
CA GLY A 176 8.23 -3.27 4.64
C GLY A 176 9.13 -2.10 5.01
N PRO A 177 10.46 -2.26 4.95
CA PRO A 177 11.43 -1.23 5.33
C PRO A 177 11.52 -0.08 4.32
N GLY A 178 10.95 -0.23 3.12
CA GLY A 178 10.87 0.83 2.10
C GLY A 178 10.04 2.03 2.54
N ASP A 179 9.08 1.84 3.45
CA ASP A 179 8.30 2.89 4.14
C ASP A 179 7.68 3.95 3.21
N LEU A 180 7.18 3.50 2.04
CA LEU A 180 6.59 4.35 1.00
C LEU A 180 7.55 5.43 0.45
N ARG A 181 8.86 5.16 0.40
CA ARG A 181 9.85 6.18 0.02
C ARG A 181 9.63 6.75 -1.38
N GLY A 182 9.18 5.93 -2.32
CA GLY A 182 8.84 6.34 -3.68
C GLY A 182 7.68 7.32 -3.70
N MET A 183 6.59 7.00 -2.98
CA MET A 183 5.45 7.90 -2.84
C MET A 183 5.80 9.17 -2.08
N ARG A 184 6.62 9.08 -1.01
CA ARG A 184 7.13 10.28 -0.29
C ARG A 184 7.88 11.21 -1.24
N TYR A 185 8.75 10.67 -2.08
CA TYR A 185 9.45 11.48 -3.07
C TYR A 185 8.47 12.11 -4.06
N LEU A 186 7.58 11.31 -4.66
CA LEU A 186 6.62 11.75 -5.67
C LEU A 186 5.75 12.92 -5.19
N PHE A 187 5.17 12.81 -3.97
CA PHE A 187 4.21 13.78 -3.44
C PHE A 187 4.83 14.93 -2.66
N GLN A 188 6.09 14.84 -2.22
CA GLN A 188 6.74 15.88 -1.43
C GLN A 188 7.85 16.64 -2.19
N LYS A 189 8.55 15.96 -3.10
CA LYS A 189 9.71 16.48 -3.82
C LYS A 189 9.59 16.40 -5.34
N GLY A 190 8.84 15.42 -5.86
CA GLY A 190 8.71 15.12 -7.28
C GLY A 190 8.09 16.27 -8.07
N ARG A 191 8.41 16.34 -9.38
CA ARG A 191 7.92 17.41 -10.27
C ARG A 191 6.40 17.44 -10.47
N TYR A 192 5.71 16.37 -10.09
CA TYR A 192 4.25 16.25 -10.20
C TYR A 192 3.51 16.49 -8.88
N LYS A 193 4.20 16.74 -7.76
CA LYS A 193 3.65 16.82 -6.39
C LYS A 193 2.40 17.72 -6.26
N ASP A 194 2.42 18.87 -6.92
CA ASP A 194 1.33 19.84 -6.84
C ASP A 194 0.30 19.68 -7.98
N ARG A 195 0.49 18.70 -8.86
CA ARG A 195 -0.33 18.51 -10.07
C ARG A 195 -1.25 17.32 -9.97
N ILE A 196 -0.88 16.26 -9.25
CA ILE A 196 -1.69 15.06 -9.08
C ILE A 196 -2.96 15.41 -8.32
N ARG A 197 -4.12 15.16 -8.95
CA ARG A 197 -5.44 15.47 -8.40
C ARG A 197 -6.16 14.25 -7.85
N MET A 198 -5.84 13.07 -8.36
CA MET A 198 -6.35 11.78 -7.90
C MET A 198 -5.27 10.73 -8.10
N PHE A 199 -5.25 9.73 -7.23
CA PHE A 199 -4.26 8.65 -7.25
C PHE A 199 -4.96 7.29 -7.15
N VAL A 200 -4.53 6.35 -7.99
CA VAL A 200 -4.97 4.96 -7.95
C VAL A 200 -3.73 4.07 -7.81
N SER A 201 -3.65 3.30 -6.74
CA SER A 201 -2.71 2.18 -6.65
C SER A 201 -3.38 0.94 -7.23
N VAL A 202 -2.64 0.16 -8.00
CA VAL A 202 -3.04 -1.18 -8.45
C VAL A 202 -2.16 -2.18 -7.73
N ASP A 203 -2.74 -2.96 -6.83
CA ASP A 203 -1.97 -3.78 -5.91
C ASP A 203 -2.63 -5.14 -5.67
N GLY A 204 -1.84 -6.19 -5.87
CA GLY A 204 -2.27 -7.58 -5.73
C GLY A 204 -3.22 -8.08 -6.83
N ALA A 205 -3.55 -9.35 -6.77
CA ALA A 205 -4.52 -10.01 -7.62
C ALA A 205 -5.81 -10.29 -6.84
N GLY A 206 -6.96 -9.93 -7.42
CA GLY A 206 -8.25 -10.08 -6.74
C GLY A 206 -9.43 -10.11 -7.72
N SER A 207 -10.64 -10.16 -7.18
CA SER A 207 -11.87 -10.26 -7.98
C SER A 207 -12.26 -8.97 -8.71
N GLY A 208 -11.66 -7.83 -8.35
CA GLY A 208 -12.06 -6.51 -8.83
C GLY A 208 -13.17 -5.85 -8.01
N SER A 209 -13.63 -6.47 -6.93
CA SER A 209 -14.73 -5.93 -6.11
C SER A 209 -14.29 -5.02 -4.98
N ASP A 210 -13.08 -5.17 -4.48
CA ASP A 210 -12.60 -4.42 -3.33
C ASP A 210 -12.01 -3.07 -3.73
N ILE A 211 -12.43 -2.04 -3.02
CA ILE A 211 -11.90 -0.68 -3.14
C ILE A 211 -11.32 -0.33 -1.77
N VAL A 212 -9.99 -0.36 -1.66
CA VAL A 212 -9.29 0.09 -0.45
C VAL A 212 -9.33 1.61 -0.46
N ASN A 213 -10.26 2.18 0.28
CA ASN A 213 -10.41 3.63 0.41
C ASN A 213 -9.93 4.17 1.76
N GLY A 214 -9.54 3.28 2.67
CA GLY A 214 -8.95 3.62 3.96
C GLY A 214 -7.48 3.25 4.04
N ALA A 215 -6.67 4.14 4.56
CA ALA A 215 -5.25 3.97 4.81
C ALA A 215 -5.00 3.51 6.24
N LEU A 216 -4.47 2.29 6.43
CA LEU A 216 -4.06 1.79 7.73
C LEU A 216 -2.72 2.40 8.13
N GLY A 217 -2.73 3.25 9.15
CA GLY A 217 -1.50 3.82 9.69
C GLY A 217 -0.71 2.82 10.52
N SER A 218 0.62 2.96 10.47
CA SER A 218 1.52 2.19 11.33
C SER A 218 2.65 3.07 11.85
N ARG A 219 3.15 2.71 13.05
CA ARG A 219 4.39 3.27 13.60
C ARG A 219 5.21 2.12 14.18
N ARG A 220 6.41 1.94 13.64
CA ARG A 220 7.30 0.85 14.01
C ARG A 220 8.46 1.38 14.82
N TYR A 221 8.80 0.68 15.89
CA TYR A 221 9.87 1.08 16.80
C TYR A 221 10.91 -0.02 16.95
N HIS A 222 12.18 0.36 16.92
CA HIS A 222 13.29 -0.40 17.48
C HIS A 222 13.57 0.11 18.88
N VAL A 223 13.33 -0.73 19.90
CA VAL A 223 13.46 -0.36 21.31
C VAL A 223 14.64 -1.07 21.92
N VAL A 224 15.60 -0.32 22.42
CA VAL A 224 16.84 -0.84 23.01
C VAL A 224 16.88 -0.54 24.50
N PHE A 225 17.09 -1.56 25.31
CA PHE A 225 17.35 -1.45 26.74
C PHE A 225 18.82 -1.69 27.01
N ARG A 226 19.51 -0.72 27.62
CA ARG A 226 20.94 -0.80 27.97
C ARG A 226 21.14 -0.76 29.48
N GLY A 227 22.14 -1.47 29.96
CA GLY A 227 22.53 -1.52 31.37
C GLY A 227 24.03 -1.81 31.56
N PRO A 228 24.49 -1.90 32.82
CA PRO A 228 25.91 -2.05 33.11
C PRO A 228 26.51 -3.41 32.68
N GLY A 229 25.66 -4.44 32.52
CA GLY A 229 26.17 -5.81 32.31
C GLY A 229 26.78 -6.42 33.55
N GLY A 230 27.31 -7.65 33.41
CA GLY A 230 28.04 -8.28 34.50
C GLY A 230 27.98 -9.82 34.50
N HIS A 231 28.73 -10.44 35.40
CA HIS A 231 28.70 -11.90 35.60
C HIS A 231 27.39 -12.28 36.35
N SER A 232 26.60 -13.21 35.83
CA SER A 232 25.27 -13.54 36.37
C SER A 232 25.28 -13.93 37.86
N TYR A 233 26.32 -14.61 38.34
CA TYR A 233 26.45 -14.98 39.73
C TYR A 233 27.16 -13.88 40.54
N GLY A 234 28.33 -13.38 40.09
CA GLY A 234 29.14 -12.41 40.85
C GLY A 234 28.52 -11.03 40.94
N ALA A 235 27.70 -10.64 39.95
CA ALA A 235 26.98 -9.39 39.92
C ALA A 235 25.47 -9.57 40.17
N PHE A 236 25.07 -10.67 40.80
CA PHE A 236 23.66 -10.92 41.12
C PHE A 236 23.07 -9.77 41.97
N GLY A 237 21.89 -9.29 41.57
CA GLY A 237 21.25 -8.15 42.22
C GLY A 237 21.46 -6.81 41.52
N LEU A 238 22.33 -6.71 40.50
CA LEU A 238 22.34 -5.56 39.60
C LEU A 238 21.11 -5.51 38.70
N VAL A 239 20.80 -4.31 38.20
CA VAL A 239 19.80 -4.09 37.19
C VAL A 239 20.09 -4.91 35.93
N ASN A 240 19.03 -5.44 35.28
CA ASN A 240 19.16 -6.31 34.13
C ASN A 240 18.26 -5.82 32.99
N PRO A 241 18.82 -5.44 31.83
CA PRO A 241 18.05 -4.99 30.67
C PRO A 241 16.98 -6.00 30.22
N THR A 242 17.25 -7.31 30.32
CA THR A 242 16.28 -8.35 29.95
C THR A 242 15.02 -8.31 30.84
N TYR A 243 15.20 -8.05 32.14
CA TYR A 243 14.06 -7.93 33.06
C TYR A 243 13.28 -6.65 32.82
N ALA A 244 13.94 -5.55 32.45
CA ALA A 244 13.26 -4.33 32.02
C ALA A 244 12.46 -4.56 30.74
N MET A 245 13.02 -5.22 29.72
CA MET A 245 12.32 -5.56 28.48
C MET A 245 11.12 -6.49 28.73
N ALA A 246 11.27 -7.51 29.59
CA ALA A 246 10.18 -8.41 29.95
C ALA A 246 8.99 -7.65 30.59
N LYS A 247 9.30 -6.71 31.51
CA LYS A 247 8.28 -5.82 32.09
C LYS A 247 7.63 -4.90 31.05
N ALA A 248 8.43 -4.41 30.09
CA ALA A 248 7.90 -3.58 29.00
C ALA A 248 6.93 -4.35 28.10
N ILE A 249 7.25 -5.59 27.75
CA ILE A 249 6.38 -6.48 26.96
C ILE A 249 5.08 -6.78 27.73
N ASP A 250 5.20 -7.13 29.04
CA ASP A 250 4.06 -7.37 29.90
C ASP A 250 3.13 -6.14 30.01
N ARG A 251 3.72 -4.94 30.17
CA ARG A 251 2.98 -3.68 30.18
C ARG A 251 2.30 -3.38 28.86
N LEU A 252 3.00 -3.56 27.72
CA LEU A 252 2.44 -3.39 26.39
C LEU A 252 1.23 -4.30 26.18
N SER A 253 1.33 -5.57 26.56
CA SER A 253 0.26 -6.56 26.39
C SER A 253 -1.03 -6.22 27.15
N LYS A 254 -0.97 -5.29 28.10
CA LYS A 254 -2.09 -4.82 28.92
C LYS A 254 -2.68 -3.49 28.46
N ILE A 255 -2.10 -2.86 27.43
CA ILE A 255 -2.68 -1.63 26.87
C ILE A 255 -4.03 -1.95 26.23
N SER A 256 -5.08 -1.30 26.72
CA SER A 256 -6.41 -1.41 26.12
C SER A 256 -6.49 -0.56 24.87
N VAL A 257 -6.88 -1.15 23.75
CA VAL A 257 -7.08 -0.50 22.47
C VAL A 257 -8.51 -0.72 21.96
N PRO A 258 -9.08 0.23 21.19
CA PRO A 258 -10.41 0.06 20.62
C PRO A 258 -10.43 -0.98 19.50
N SER A 259 -11.58 -1.66 19.36
CA SER A 259 -11.88 -2.51 18.22
C SER A 259 -12.36 -1.70 17.00
N THR A 260 -12.90 -0.49 17.23
CA THR A 260 -13.34 0.46 16.22
C THR A 260 -13.04 1.89 16.69
N PRO A 261 -12.21 2.66 15.98
CA PRO A 261 -11.39 2.23 14.84
C PRO A 261 -10.40 1.13 15.26
N ARG A 262 -10.19 0.12 14.40
CA ARG A 262 -9.33 -1.01 14.73
C ARG A 262 -7.91 -0.52 15.03
N THR A 263 -7.43 -0.88 16.22
CA THR A 263 -6.11 -0.48 16.71
C THR A 263 -5.41 -1.72 17.27
N THR A 264 -4.15 -1.91 16.93
CA THR A 264 -3.40 -3.12 17.27
C THR A 264 -1.94 -2.79 17.61
N TYR A 265 -1.29 -3.70 18.32
CA TYR A 265 0.15 -3.66 18.56
C TYR A 265 0.72 -5.08 18.58
N ASN A 266 2.01 -5.19 18.25
CA ASN A 266 2.72 -6.47 18.27
C ASN A 266 4.20 -6.26 18.57
N VAL A 267 4.79 -7.15 19.37
CA VAL A 267 6.25 -7.32 19.48
C VAL A 267 6.63 -8.43 18.51
N GLY A 268 7.22 -8.07 17.38
CA GLY A 268 7.51 -9.02 16.30
C GLY A 268 8.86 -9.69 16.42
N VAL A 269 9.85 -8.97 16.94
CA VAL A 269 11.23 -9.46 17.07
C VAL A 269 11.79 -9.09 18.44
N VAL A 270 12.58 -9.97 19.02
CA VAL A 270 13.36 -9.73 20.24
C VAL A 270 14.78 -10.27 20.07
N GLY A 271 15.76 -9.59 20.65
CA GLY A 271 17.14 -10.02 20.55
C GLY A 271 18.06 -9.40 21.61
N GLY A 272 19.35 -9.72 21.53
CA GLY A 272 20.38 -9.21 22.42
C GLY A 272 20.91 -10.25 23.42
N GLY A 273 21.85 -9.81 24.25
CA GLY A 273 22.60 -10.68 25.14
C GLY A 273 23.75 -11.41 24.42
N THR A 274 24.69 -11.99 25.19
CA THR A 274 25.86 -12.65 24.66
C THR A 274 26.09 -14.05 25.20
N SER A 275 25.71 -14.32 26.45
CA SER A 275 25.91 -15.60 27.10
C SER A 275 24.90 -15.83 28.22
N VAL A 276 24.57 -17.11 28.49
CA VAL A 276 23.62 -17.51 29.52
C VAL A 276 24.07 -17.11 30.94
N ASN A 277 25.39 -17.00 31.17
CA ASN A 277 25.97 -16.63 32.47
C ASN A 277 26.35 -15.14 32.57
N SER A 278 25.82 -14.30 31.72
CA SER A 278 26.01 -12.84 31.72
C SER A 278 24.71 -12.10 31.95
N ILE A 279 24.75 -11.03 32.77
CA ILE A 279 23.78 -9.95 32.70
C ILE A 279 24.08 -9.19 31.41
N PRO A 280 23.15 -9.07 30.44
CA PRO A 280 23.45 -8.41 29.17
C PRO A 280 23.68 -6.91 29.34
N ASN A 281 24.51 -6.34 28.47
CA ASN A 281 24.65 -4.88 28.36
C ASN A 281 23.48 -4.27 27.56
N GLU A 282 22.97 -5.05 26.62
CA GLU A 282 21.95 -4.59 25.69
C GLU A 282 21.02 -5.73 25.29
N VAL A 283 19.73 -5.41 25.28
CA VAL A 283 18.69 -6.21 24.63
C VAL A 283 17.75 -5.28 23.87
N TRP A 284 17.06 -5.78 22.87
CA TRP A 284 16.18 -4.97 22.01
C TRP A 284 14.96 -5.73 21.55
N MET A 285 13.95 -4.99 21.11
CA MET A 285 12.75 -5.52 20.46
C MET A 285 12.27 -4.58 19.36
N ASP A 286 11.65 -5.16 18.32
CA ASP A 286 10.95 -4.42 17.29
C ASP A 286 9.45 -4.55 17.51
N VAL A 287 8.78 -3.41 17.48
CA VAL A 287 7.35 -3.26 17.83
C VAL A 287 6.61 -2.58 16.69
N ASP A 288 5.47 -3.15 16.29
CA ASP A 288 4.56 -2.62 15.28
C ASP A 288 3.27 -2.13 15.96
N LEU A 289 2.95 -0.85 15.82
CA LEU A 289 1.72 -0.24 16.27
C LEU A 289 0.90 0.14 15.04
N ARG A 290 -0.41 -0.20 15.01
CA ARG A 290 -1.29 0.11 13.86
C ARG A 290 -2.62 0.68 14.31
N SER A 291 -3.18 1.58 13.51
CA SER A 291 -4.56 2.06 13.68
C SER A 291 -5.14 2.60 12.38
N GLU A 292 -6.44 2.42 12.21
CA GLU A 292 -7.26 3.08 11.17
C GLU A 292 -7.43 4.58 11.46
N SER A 293 -7.13 5.03 12.69
CA SER A 293 -7.27 6.42 13.13
C SER A 293 -5.91 7.04 13.47
N PRO A 294 -5.55 8.21 12.89
CA PRO A 294 -4.33 8.92 13.25
C PRO A 294 -4.28 9.27 14.74
N GLN A 295 -5.42 9.67 15.32
CA GLN A 295 -5.52 10.07 16.73
C GLN A 295 -5.30 8.87 17.67
N GLN A 296 -5.84 7.69 17.32
CA GLN A 296 -5.64 6.49 18.12
C GLN A 296 -4.21 5.95 18.00
N LEU A 297 -3.62 6.01 16.81
CA LEU A 297 -2.21 5.64 16.61
C LEU A 297 -1.28 6.53 17.45
N HIS A 298 -1.55 7.83 17.46
CA HIS A 298 -0.78 8.78 18.26
C HIS A 298 -0.90 8.48 19.76
N LYS A 299 -2.12 8.31 20.28
CA LYS A 299 -2.37 7.94 21.69
C LYS A 299 -1.68 6.64 22.08
N LEU A 300 -1.77 5.61 21.22
CA LEU A 300 -1.10 4.33 21.45
C LEU A 300 0.41 4.51 21.51
N ALA A 301 0.99 5.30 20.60
CA ALA A 301 2.42 5.57 20.57
C ALA A 301 2.90 6.32 21.82
N GLU A 302 2.16 7.30 22.30
CA GLU A 302 2.48 8.02 23.55
C GLU A 302 2.43 7.07 24.76
N GLU A 303 1.35 6.28 24.87
CA GLU A 303 1.22 5.31 25.98
C GLU A 303 2.31 4.22 25.90
N PHE A 304 2.63 3.74 24.68
CA PHE A 304 3.72 2.81 24.45
C PHE A 304 5.05 3.36 25.01
N ILE A 305 5.47 4.55 24.60
CA ILE A 305 6.72 5.17 25.05
C ILE A 305 6.74 5.31 26.59
N LYS A 306 5.64 5.75 27.18
CA LYS A 306 5.50 5.86 28.63
C LYS A 306 5.68 4.52 29.33
N GLN A 307 5.11 3.42 28.79
CA GLN A 307 5.26 2.08 29.36
C GLN A 307 6.70 1.56 29.24
N MET A 308 7.41 1.86 28.14
CA MET A 308 8.81 1.51 27.97
C MET A 308 9.70 2.16 29.05
N ASN A 309 9.51 3.48 29.26
CA ASN A 309 10.23 4.22 30.31
C ASN A 309 9.88 3.69 31.72
N SER A 310 8.59 3.46 31.99
CA SER A 310 8.13 2.94 33.29
C SER A 310 8.74 1.58 33.60
N ALA A 311 8.91 0.71 32.60
CA ALA A 311 9.54 -0.60 32.77
C ALA A 311 11.03 -0.51 33.15
N ALA A 312 11.76 0.42 32.52
CA ALA A 312 13.15 0.71 32.90
C ALA A 312 13.25 1.27 34.34
N ASP A 313 12.36 2.19 34.71
CA ASP A 313 12.30 2.75 36.05
C ASP A 313 11.94 1.70 37.12
N ASP A 314 11.04 0.77 36.81
CA ASP A 314 10.71 -0.34 37.73
C ASP A 314 11.91 -1.25 37.97
N GLU A 315 12.70 -1.53 36.93
CA GLU A 315 13.93 -2.31 37.08
C GLU A 315 14.96 -1.56 37.93
N ASN A 316 15.14 -0.26 37.65
CA ASN A 316 16.04 0.60 38.39
C ASN A 316 15.67 0.76 39.88
N ARG A 317 14.39 0.66 40.22
CA ARG A 317 13.92 0.67 41.63
C ARG A 317 14.05 -0.69 42.30
N ALA A 318 13.90 -1.77 41.54
CA ALA A 318 13.88 -3.13 42.08
C ALA A 318 15.24 -3.70 42.38
N ARG A 319 16.32 -3.17 41.75
CA ARG A 319 17.67 -3.71 41.81
C ARG A 319 18.75 -2.63 41.98
N SER A 320 19.95 -3.06 42.27
CA SER A 320 21.08 -2.17 42.47
C SER A 320 21.54 -1.47 41.20
N THR A 321 21.69 -0.17 41.27
CA THR A 321 22.18 0.73 40.20
C THR A 321 23.57 1.26 40.47
N ASN A 322 24.32 0.66 41.38
CA ASN A 322 25.66 1.15 41.81
C ASN A 322 26.72 1.10 40.68
N GLN A 323 26.47 0.31 39.62
CA GLN A 323 27.33 0.24 38.44
C GLN A 323 26.70 0.88 37.19
N GLY A 324 25.54 1.44 37.32
CA GLY A 324 24.77 2.08 36.25
C GLY A 324 23.30 1.76 36.31
N LYS A 325 22.51 2.49 35.53
CA LYS A 325 21.07 2.34 35.45
C LYS A 325 20.65 1.73 34.10
N ILE A 326 19.48 1.13 34.06
CA ILE A 326 18.83 0.82 32.78
C ILE A 326 18.41 2.13 32.11
N SER A 327 18.81 2.27 30.85
CA SER A 327 18.27 3.26 29.92
C SER A 327 17.45 2.56 28.84
N VAL A 328 16.46 3.26 28.30
CA VAL A 328 15.66 2.81 27.17
C VAL A 328 15.68 3.86 26.07
N GLU A 329 15.86 3.42 24.85
CA GLU A 329 15.77 4.23 23.65
C GLU A 329 14.76 3.58 22.71
N ALA A 330 13.77 4.34 22.23
CA ALA A 330 12.79 3.89 21.25
C ALA A 330 12.95 4.72 19.98
N LYS A 331 13.52 4.14 18.96
CA LYS A 331 13.74 4.77 17.65
C LYS A 331 12.63 4.35 16.69
N VAL A 332 11.99 5.31 16.02
CA VAL A 332 11.08 5.03 14.91
C VAL A 332 11.89 4.47 13.73
N ILE A 333 11.48 3.32 13.22
CA ILE A 333 12.11 2.61 12.08
C ILE A 333 11.17 2.51 10.87
N GLY A 334 9.94 2.99 10.98
CA GLY A 334 8.96 3.08 9.90
C GLY A 334 7.69 3.78 10.38
N GLU A 335 7.08 4.56 9.51
CA GLU A 335 5.84 5.28 9.81
C GLU A 335 5.00 5.45 8.56
N ARG A 336 3.83 4.80 8.52
CA ARG A 336 2.84 5.01 7.48
C ARG A 336 1.68 5.83 8.03
N PRO A 337 1.26 6.91 7.34
CA PRO A 337 0.13 7.69 7.79
C PRO A 337 -1.17 6.94 7.61
N SER A 338 -2.17 7.23 8.43
CA SER A 338 -3.55 6.77 8.28
C SER A 338 -4.45 7.87 7.74
N GLY A 339 -5.58 7.48 7.18
CA GLY A 339 -6.59 8.40 6.67
C GLY A 339 -7.70 7.65 5.94
N ILE A 340 -8.62 8.39 5.35
CA ILE A 340 -9.72 7.80 4.58
C ILE A 340 -10.10 8.73 3.42
N THR A 341 -10.27 8.16 2.25
CA THR A 341 -11.01 8.76 1.15
C THR A 341 -12.48 8.44 1.34
N ALA A 342 -13.31 9.45 1.55
CA ALA A 342 -14.72 9.25 1.86
C ALA A 342 -15.44 8.45 0.78
N VAL A 343 -16.35 7.55 1.17
CA VAL A 343 -17.11 6.68 0.24
C VAL A 343 -17.94 7.50 -0.74
N ASP A 344 -18.37 8.70 -0.35
CA ASP A 344 -19.14 9.62 -1.20
C ASP A 344 -18.25 10.51 -2.09
N SER A 345 -16.92 10.40 -2.01
CA SER A 345 -15.99 11.11 -2.89
C SER A 345 -16.12 10.66 -4.37
N PRO A 346 -15.87 11.57 -5.33
CA PRO A 346 -15.96 11.22 -6.75
C PRO A 346 -15.13 10.02 -7.17
N ILE A 347 -13.89 9.88 -6.68
CA ILE A 347 -13.01 8.77 -7.03
C ILE A 347 -13.58 7.42 -6.59
N VAL A 348 -14.13 7.32 -5.37
CA VAL A 348 -14.72 6.08 -4.85
C VAL A 348 -16.02 5.76 -5.58
N LYS A 349 -16.89 6.76 -5.82
CA LYS A 349 -18.15 6.55 -6.57
C LYS A 349 -17.91 6.07 -7.99
N LEU A 350 -16.94 6.66 -8.71
CA LEU A 350 -16.62 6.25 -10.08
C LEU A 350 -16.02 4.84 -10.11
N ALA A 351 -15.12 4.51 -9.16
CA ALA A 351 -14.61 3.15 -9.02
C ALA A 351 -15.73 2.14 -8.71
N ALA A 352 -16.62 2.46 -7.78
CA ALA A 352 -17.76 1.60 -7.44
C ALA A 352 -18.71 1.40 -8.63
N ALA A 353 -18.96 2.45 -9.42
CA ALA A 353 -19.76 2.35 -10.64
C ALA A 353 -19.07 1.46 -11.69
N ALA A 354 -17.74 1.53 -11.82
CA ALA A 354 -16.98 0.62 -12.68
C ALA A 354 -17.09 -0.84 -12.18
N VAL A 355 -16.94 -1.08 -10.88
CA VAL A 355 -17.13 -2.41 -10.27
C VAL A 355 -18.52 -2.98 -10.61
N ASN A 356 -19.58 -2.18 -10.44
CA ASN A 356 -20.96 -2.56 -10.79
C ASN A 356 -21.09 -2.87 -12.29
N LYS A 357 -20.48 -2.05 -13.17
CA LYS A 357 -20.49 -2.24 -14.63
C LYS A 357 -19.94 -3.59 -15.05
N PHE A 358 -18.91 -4.06 -14.37
CA PHE A 358 -18.32 -5.39 -14.61
C PHE A 358 -19.01 -6.51 -13.83
N GLY A 359 -20.19 -6.26 -13.22
CA GLY A 359 -21.07 -7.26 -12.60
C GLY A 359 -20.55 -7.78 -11.26
N PHE A 360 -19.74 -6.97 -10.56
CA PHE A 360 -19.39 -7.21 -9.17
C PHE A 360 -20.16 -6.26 -8.24
N SER A 361 -20.17 -6.54 -6.95
CA SER A 361 -20.68 -5.61 -5.92
C SER A 361 -19.48 -4.97 -5.22
N PRO A 362 -19.38 -3.62 -5.19
CA PRO A 362 -18.24 -2.97 -4.57
C PRO A 362 -18.21 -3.21 -3.06
N THR A 363 -17.03 -3.54 -2.53
CA THR A 363 -16.73 -3.57 -1.11
C THR A 363 -15.70 -2.49 -0.79
N TYR A 364 -15.68 -2.05 0.48
CA TYR A 364 -14.79 -1.00 0.94
C TYR A 364 -13.96 -1.51 2.10
N SER A 365 -12.67 -1.25 2.05
CA SER A 365 -11.75 -1.77 3.05
C SER A 365 -10.66 -0.77 3.44
N VAL A 366 -9.90 -1.14 4.46
CA VAL A 366 -8.75 -0.39 4.96
C VAL A 366 -7.50 -1.24 4.76
N GLY A 367 -6.52 -0.71 4.06
CA GLY A 367 -5.26 -1.37 3.77
C GLY A 367 -4.05 -0.48 4.04
N SER A 368 -2.87 -1.07 3.99
CA SER A 368 -1.60 -0.34 4.06
C SER A 368 -0.92 -0.48 2.72
N THR A 369 -1.01 0.54 1.88
CA THR A 369 -0.59 0.55 0.48
C THR A 369 0.00 1.92 0.11
N ASP A 370 0.41 2.10 -1.13
CA ASP A 370 0.85 3.39 -1.68
C ASP A 370 -0.17 4.51 -1.50
N SER A 371 -1.46 4.18 -1.46
CA SER A 371 -2.54 5.15 -1.24
C SER A 371 -2.49 5.82 0.14
N ASN A 372 -1.76 5.26 1.12
CA ASN A 372 -1.66 5.86 2.46
C ASN A 372 -1.13 7.29 2.41
N LEU A 373 -0.09 7.53 1.61
CA LEU A 373 0.53 8.84 1.59
C LEU A 373 -0.36 9.91 0.92
N PRO A 374 -0.86 9.76 -0.32
CA PRO A 374 -1.75 10.75 -0.91
C PRO A 374 -3.02 10.98 -0.10
N ILE A 375 -3.64 9.94 0.48
CA ILE A 375 -4.79 10.10 1.39
C ILE A 375 -4.45 11.04 2.55
N SER A 376 -3.30 10.84 3.19
CA SER A 376 -2.87 11.66 4.33
C SER A 376 -2.58 13.11 3.97
N LEU A 377 -2.26 13.37 2.71
CA LEU A 377 -2.01 14.71 2.16
C LEU A 377 -3.29 15.37 1.60
N GLY A 378 -4.44 14.72 1.73
CA GLY A 378 -5.72 15.22 1.23
C GLY A 378 -5.91 15.05 -0.28
N VAL A 379 -5.06 14.30 -0.95
CA VAL A 379 -5.26 13.90 -2.35
C VAL A 379 -6.18 12.68 -2.37
N PRO A 380 -7.35 12.74 -3.03
CA PRO A 380 -8.24 11.59 -3.15
C PRO A 380 -7.51 10.39 -3.78
N ALA A 381 -7.45 9.28 -3.04
CA ALA A 381 -6.76 8.08 -3.49
C ALA A 381 -7.50 6.82 -3.10
N ILE A 382 -7.31 5.77 -3.89
CA ILE A 382 -7.82 4.42 -3.67
C ILE A 382 -6.78 3.39 -4.10
N THR A 383 -6.86 2.19 -3.53
CA THR A 383 -6.17 1.02 -4.09
C THR A 383 -7.21 0.04 -4.61
N VAL A 384 -6.94 -0.54 -5.78
CA VAL A 384 -7.75 -1.59 -6.42
C VAL A 384 -6.85 -2.75 -6.80
N ASP A 385 -7.41 -3.96 -6.88
CA ASP A 385 -6.66 -5.10 -7.37
C ASP A 385 -6.49 -5.10 -8.89
N SER A 386 -5.55 -5.89 -9.39
CA SER A 386 -5.22 -6.02 -10.81
C SER A 386 -6.13 -7.00 -11.57
N GLY A 387 -7.17 -7.52 -10.92
CA GLY A 387 -8.09 -8.53 -11.45
C GLY A 387 -7.55 -9.96 -11.37
N GLY A 388 -8.36 -10.91 -11.87
CA GLY A 388 -8.07 -12.33 -11.81
C GLY A 388 -8.33 -12.93 -10.42
N SER A 389 -7.42 -13.72 -9.95
CA SER A 389 -7.37 -14.21 -8.57
C SER A 389 -5.94 -14.61 -8.24
N GLY A 390 -5.62 -14.59 -6.96
CA GLY A 390 -4.31 -14.96 -6.44
C GLY A 390 -4.38 -15.38 -4.98
N GLY A 391 -3.25 -15.71 -4.44
CA GLY A 391 -3.15 -16.05 -3.02
C GLY A 391 -1.73 -16.31 -2.59
N ARG A 392 -1.54 -16.40 -1.29
CA ARG A 392 -0.25 -16.62 -0.66
C ARG A 392 0.73 -15.46 -0.87
N ALA A 393 0.23 -14.19 -1.05
CA ALA A 393 1.07 -13.01 -1.06
C ALA A 393 2.05 -13.04 0.13
N HIS A 394 3.29 -12.57 -0.08
CA HIS A 394 4.40 -12.62 0.89
C HIS A 394 4.90 -14.05 1.23
N ALA A 395 4.49 -15.07 0.51
CA ALA A 395 5.01 -16.43 0.69
C ALA A 395 5.76 -16.92 -0.56
N LEU A 396 6.72 -17.82 -0.37
CA LEU A 396 7.53 -18.36 -1.48
C LEU A 396 6.72 -19.16 -2.51
N ASP A 397 5.53 -19.61 -2.14
CA ASP A 397 4.56 -20.31 -2.97
C ASP A 397 3.38 -19.41 -3.40
N GLU A 398 3.61 -18.13 -3.50
CA GLU A 398 2.66 -17.16 -4.04
C GLU A 398 2.23 -17.57 -5.45
N TRP A 399 0.96 -17.34 -5.78
CA TRP A 399 0.42 -17.71 -7.07
C TRP A 399 -0.66 -16.73 -7.54
N ILE A 400 -0.81 -16.64 -8.86
CA ILE A 400 -1.94 -16.00 -9.53
C ILE A 400 -2.59 -16.94 -10.54
N ASN A 401 -3.89 -16.72 -10.76
CA ASN A 401 -4.61 -17.37 -11.84
C ASN A 401 -4.73 -16.37 -13.03
N VAL A 402 -4.20 -16.78 -14.17
CA VAL A 402 -4.22 -16.01 -15.41
C VAL A 402 -5.26 -16.54 -16.41
N GLU A 403 -6.33 -17.20 -15.92
CA GLU A 403 -7.47 -17.56 -16.76
C GLU A 403 -7.96 -16.30 -17.49
N LYS A 404 -8.14 -16.42 -18.81
CA LYS A 404 -8.27 -15.29 -19.71
C LYS A 404 -9.48 -14.39 -19.38
N THR A 405 -10.65 -15.00 -19.21
CA THR A 405 -11.91 -14.25 -19.01
C THR A 405 -11.86 -13.35 -17.77
N ASN A 406 -11.42 -13.93 -16.65
CA ASN A 406 -11.32 -13.18 -15.38
C ASN A 406 -10.18 -12.16 -15.41
N SER A 407 -9.07 -12.50 -16.03
CA SER A 407 -7.90 -11.63 -16.18
C SER A 407 -8.24 -10.39 -17.01
N VAL A 408 -8.82 -10.59 -18.20
CA VAL A 408 -9.25 -9.51 -19.12
C VAL A 408 -10.32 -8.63 -18.48
N ARG A 409 -11.28 -9.25 -17.78
CA ARG A 409 -12.32 -8.53 -17.05
C ARG A 409 -11.76 -7.58 -16.01
N GLY A 410 -10.77 -8.03 -15.22
CA GLY A 410 -10.10 -7.20 -14.22
C GLY A 410 -9.30 -6.05 -14.84
N ILE A 411 -8.52 -6.30 -15.88
CA ILE A 411 -7.78 -5.24 -16.60
C ILE A 411 -8.75 -4.19 -17.15
N ASN A 412 -9.86 -4.61 -17.76
CA ASN A 412 -10.87 -3.72 -18.28
C ASN A 412 -11.58 -2.90 -17.19
N LEU A 413 -11.74 -3.48 -15.98
CA LEU A 413 -12.29 -2.75 -14.84
C LEU A 413 -11.34 -1.63 -14.40
N VAL A 414 -10.03 -1.93 -14.22
CA VAL A 414 -9.02 -0.93 -13.86
C VAL A 414 -8.95 0.17 -14.93
N MET A 415 -8.92 -0.20 -16.21
CA MET A 415 -8.92 0.74 -17.34
C MET A 415 -10.16 1.64 -17.34
N THR A 416 -11.35 1.06 -17.11
CA THR A 416 -12.62 1.83 -17.08
C THR A 416 -12.65 2.79 -15.90
N THR A 417 -12.17 2.36 -14.72
CA THR A 417 -12.01 3.23 -13.55
C THR A 417 -11.09 4.41 -13.89
N LEU A 418 -9.92 4.15 -14.45
CA LEU A 418 -8.95 5.17 -14.85
C LEU A 418 -9.55 6.17 -15.85
N LEU A 419 -10.28 5.68 -16.84
CA LEU A 419 -10.95 6.52 -17.85
C LEU A 419 -12.08 7.35 -17.26
N ALA A 420 -12.81 6.80 -16.28
CA ALA A 420 -13.86 7.55 -15.57
C ALA A 420 -13.29 8.73 -14.77
N LEU A 421 -12.07 8.57 -14.24
CA LEU A 421 -11.36 9.60 -13.48
C LEU A 421 -10.69 10.65 -14.39
N SER A 422 -10.10 10.24 -15.51
CA SER A 422 -9.39 11.13 -16.44
C SER A 422 -10.31 11.79 -17.46
N GLY A 423 -11.52 11.26 -17.66
CA GLY A 423 -12.47 11.67 -18.68
C GLY A 423 -12.07 11.17 -20.08
N VAL A 424 -13.07 10.92 -20.93
CA VAL A 424 -12.92 10.55 -22.35
C VAL A 424 -13.61 11.61 -23.20
N GLN A 425 -12.94 12.00 -24.31
CA GLN A 425 -13.44 13.01 -25.24
C GLN A 425 -14.39 12.39 -26.26
#